data_57b3f6ba0e72b48169c34a84e634b2a9
#
_entry.id   57b3f6ba0e72b48169c34a84e634b2a9
#
_cell.length_a   1.000
_cell.length_b   1.000
_cell.length_c   1.000
_cell.angle_alpha   90.00
_cell.angle_beta   90.00
_cell.angle_gamma   90.00
#
_symmetry.space_group_name_H-M   'P 1'
#
loop_
_entity.id
_entity.type
_entity.pdbx_description
1 polymer ?
#
loop_
_entity_poly.entity_id
_entity_poly.type
_entity_poly.pdbx_seq_one_letter_code
_entity_poly.pdbx_strand_id
1 'polypeptide(L)'
;LVSKRRAFDEIIFYRSENSPGNPELIQDSPVVIFKGNKEKVVPTHLPGAYNFDNICAALAIGNYFEVEEADAYEAISNYIPDNNRSQIVKKGSNTVLLDAYNANPSSMAAALKNFHKMDVAKKVVILGDMLELGSESESEHLALGHLIAGYHFDTVILCGQDMKYALPALPLAYYIPDKFSLHNWIMDNPLTDAHILIKGSRGLALETVLTVMAE
;
A
#
# COMPACT_ATOMS: atom_id res chain seq x y z
N LEU A 1 -4.09 -22.54 8.89
CA LEU A 1 -2.61 -22.46 8.82
C LEU A 1 -1.92 -23.34 9.89
N VAL A 2 -2.50 -23.44 11.09
CA VAL A 2 -1.95 -24.22 12.21
C VAL A 2 -1.90 -25.73 11.92
N SER A 3 -2.79 -26.26 11.08
CA SER A 3 -2.92 -27.70 10.80
C SER A 3 -1.80 -28.29 9.92
N LYS A 4 -0.95 -27.46 9.30
CA LYS A 4 0.18 -27.89 8.45
C LYS A 4 1.55 -27.73 9.12
N ARG A 5 1.61 -27.70 10.43
CA ARG A 5 2.87 -27.54 11.17
C ARG A 5 3.82 -28.70 10.89
N ARG A 6 5.05 -28.39 10.46
CA ARG A 6 6.20 -29.25 10.70
C ARG A 6 6.53 -29.19 12.21
N ALA A 7 7.18 -30.20 12.73
CA ALA A 7 7.75 -30.11 14.08
C ALA A 7 8.83 -29.00 14.06
N PHE A 8 8.58 -27.91 14.77
CA PHE A 8 9.55 -26.85 15.02
C PHE A 8 9.93 -26.92 16.50
N ASP A 9 11.17 -26.63 16.81
CA ASP A 9 11.66 -26.61 18.20
C ASP A 9 11.03 -25.45 18.97
N GLU A 10 10.74 -24.31 18.27
CA GLU A 10 10.13 -23.13 18.85
C GLU A 10 9.22 -22.43 17.83
N ILE A 11 8.12 -21.84 18.32
CA ILE A 11 7.19 -21.02 17.53
C ILE A 11 6.92 -19.73 18.27
N ILE A 12 7.25 -18.61 17.66
CA ILE A 12 6.97 -17.29 18.19
C ILE A 12 5.72 -16.74 17.51
N PHE A 13 4.74 -16.35 18.32
CA PHE A 13 3.55 -15.64 17.84
C PHE A 13 3.75 -14.14 18.07
N TYR A 14 3.40 -13.34 17.08
CA TYR A 14 3.29 -11.90 17.23
C TYR A 14 1.82 -11.47 17.20
N ARG A 15 1.50 -10.31 17.79
CA ARG A 15 0.11 -9.84 18.01
C ARG A 15 -0.77 -10.81 18.82
N SER A 16 -0.19 -11.52 19.75
CA SER A 16 -0.92 -12.26 20.78
C SER A 16 -0.76 -11.55 22.13
N GLU A 17 -1.64 -11.82 23.08
CA GLU A 17 -1.56 -11.25 24.43
C GLU A 17 -0.21 -11.49 25.12
N ASN A 18 0.50 -12.54 24.70
CA ASN A 18 1.82 -12.93 25.21
C ASN A 18 2.96 -12.56 24.25
N SER A 19 2.73 -11.74 23.25
CA SER A 19 3.80 -11.35 22.33
C SER A 19 4.79 -10.42 23.02
N PRO A 20 6.10 -10.64 22.85
CA PRO A 20 7.10 -9.72 23.37
C PRO A 20 6.84 -8.29 22.85
N GLY A 21 6.81 -7.34 23.76
CA GLY A 21 6.63 -5.93 23.43
C GLY A 21 5.26 -5.56 22.89
N ASN A 22 4.25 -6.42 22.99
CA ASN A 22 2.89 -6.31 22.45
C ASN A 22 2.48 -4.87 22.06
N PRO A 23 2.86 -4.36 20.86
CA PRO A 23 2.61 -2.99 20.48
C PRO A 23 1.11 -2.76 20.26
N GLU A 24 0.64 -1.58 20.64
CA GLU A 24 -0.74 -1.14 20.45
C GLU A 24 -0.82 -0.12 19.33
N LEU A 25 -1.71 -0.32 18.36
CA LEU A 25 -1.93 0.65 17.29
C LEU A 25 -2.68 1.87 17.82
N ILE A 26 -2.05 3.04 17.74
CA ILE A 26 -2.68 4.32 18.09
C ILE A 26 -3.34 4.92 16.84
N GLN A 27 -2.63 4.89 15.70
CA GLN A 27 -3.05 5.53 14.46
C GLN A 27 -2.54 4.70 13.26
N ASP A 28 -3.35 4.59 12.20
CA ASP A 28 -2.98 3.92 10.95
C ASP A 28 -2.92 4.86 9.73
N SER A 29 -3.36 6.09 9.88
CA SER A 29 -3.41 7.08 8.78
C SER A 29 -3.07 8.49 9.31
N PRO A 30 -2.28 9.32 8.59
CA PRO A 30 -1.62 9.04 7.30
C PRO A 30 -0.48 8.03 7.41
N VAL A 31 0.12 7.87 8.60
CA VAL A 31 1.17 6.90 8.91
C VAL A 31 0.84 6.16 10.20
N VAL A 32 1.45 5.00 10.38
CA VAL A 32 1.32 4.23 11.61
C VAL A 32 2.02 4.95 12.76
N ILE A 33 1.28 5.10 13.87
CA ILE A 33 1.84 5.43 15.17
C ILE A 33 1.42 4.31 16.12
N PHE A 34 2.35 3.74 16.84
CA PHE A 34 2.07 2.70 17.81
C PHE A 34 2.63 3.02 19.19
N LYS A 35 2.07 2.39 20.19
CA LYS A 35 2.55 2.41 21.55
C LYS A 35 3.26 1.10 21.86
N GLY A 36 4.49 1.20 22.25
CA GLY A 36 5.30 0.08 22.70
C GLY A 36 5.28 -0.09 24.21
N ASN A 37 6.24 -0.83 24.74
CA ASN A 37 6.39 -1.01 26.18
C ASN A 37 6.62 0.32 26.91
N LYS A 38 6.26 0.35 28.21
CA LYS A 38 6.40 1.52 29.08
C LYS A 38 5.73 2.77 28.49
N GLU A 39 4.62 2.58 27.76
CA GLU A 39 3.83 3.67 27.17
C GLU A 39 4.59 4.52 26.13
N LYS A 40 5.72 4.04 25.58
CA LYS A 40 6.51 4.75 24.58
C LYS A 40 5.75 4.84 23.27
N VAL A 41 5.44 6.06 22.84
CA VAL A 41 4.82 6.33 21.54
C VAL A 41 5.90 6.39 20.46
N VAL A 42 5.72 5.61 19.38
CA VAL A 42 6.66 5.48 18.27
C VAL A 42 5.96 5.89 16.97
N PRO A 43 6.26 7.07 16.41
CA PRO A 43 5.82 7.45 15.08
C PRO A 43 6.65 6.72 14.02
N THR A 44 6.05 6.47 12.86
CA THR A 44 6.75 5.83 11.73
C THR A 44 6.52 6.61 10.43
N HIS A 45 7.19 6.21 9.35
CA HIS A 45 6.97 6.71 8.00
C HIS A 45 6.14 5.71 7.15
N LEU A 46 5.49 4.74 7.77
CA LEU A 46 4.78 3.65 7.13
C LEU A 46 3.27 3.91 7.14
N PRO A 47 2.60 4.10 6.00
CA PRO A 47 1.15 4.29 5.94
C PRO A 47 0.40 2.96 6.02
N GLY A 48 -0.74 2.98 6.73
CA GLY A 48 -1.74 1.91 6.69
C GLY A 48 -1.59 0.80 7.73
N ALA A 49 -2.75 0.34 8.19
CA ALA A 49 -2.86 -0.69 9.23
C ALA A 49 -2.10 -1.99 8.93
N TYR A 50 -1.97 -2.36 7.63
CA TYR A 50 -1.21 -3.56 7.25
C TYR A 50 0.29 -3.44 7.54
N ASN A 51 0.83 -2.22 7.59
CA ASN A 51 2.21 -2.01 8.01
C ASN A 51 2.38 -2.17 9.52
N PHE A 52 1.33 -1.98 10.32
CA PHE A 52 1.40 -2.31 11.72
C PHE A 52 1.64 -3.81 11.96
N ASP A 53 1.06 -4.70 11.14
CA ASP A 53 1.37 -6.13 11.19
C ASP A 53 2.83 -6.42 10.88
N ASN A 54 3.41 -5.72 9.89
CA ASN A 54 4.83 -5.82 9.56
C ASN A 54 5.73 -5.33 10.70
N ILE A 55 5.35 -4.23 11.36
CA ILE A 55 6.04 -3.71 12.54
C ILE A 55 6.03 -4.74 13.68
N CYS A 56 4.87 -5.32 13.98
CA CYS A 56 4.74 -6.34 15.00
C CYS A 56 5.63 -7.56 14.71
N ALA A 57 5.68 -7.99 13.45
CA ALA A 57 6.56 -9.09 13.03
C ALA A 57 8.04 -8.72 13.17
N ALA A 58 8.43 -7.50 12.78
CA ALA A 58 9.80 -7.01 12.91
C ALA A 58 10.24 -6.94 14.37
N LEU A 59 9.38 -6.42 15.27
CA LEU A 59 9.66 -6.39 16.71
C LEU A 59 9.81 -7.79 17.31
N ALA A 60 8.95 -8.74 16.93
CA ALA A 60 9.05 -10.11 17.39
C ALA A 60 10.35 -10.78 16.92
N ILE A 61 10.78 -10.55 15.68
CA ILE A 61 12.04 -11.03 15.13
C ILE A 61 13.22 -10.38 15.86
N GLY A 62 13.20 -9.06 16.03
CA GLY A 62 14.25 -8.33 16.74
C GLY A 62 14.42 -8.85 18.16
N ASN A 63 13.33 -9.03 18.89
CA ASN A 63 13.36 -9.60 20.25
C ASN A 63 13.93 -11.02 20.29
N TYR A 64 13.60 -11.86 19.30
CA TYR A 64 14.16 -13.21 19.20
C TYR A 64 15.69 -13.20 19.01
N PHE A 65 16.21 -12.22 18.29
CA PHE A 65 17.65 -12.03 18.08
C PHE A 65 18.29 -11.09 19.11
N GLU A 66 17.62 -10.87 20.25
CA GLU A 66 18.14 -10.09 21.39
C GLU A 66 18.49 -8.62 21.03
N VAL A 67 17.80 -8.04 20.05
CA VAL A 67 17.91 -6.59 19.76
C VAL A 67 17.26 -5.82 20.89
N GLU A 68 18.01 -4.87 21.45
CA GLU A 68 17.47 -3.98 22.48
C GLU A 68 16.21 -3.24 21.99
N GLU A 69 15.20 -3.17 22.83
CA GLU A 69 13.90 -2.60 22.46
C GLU A 69 14.01 -1.15 21.99
N ALA A 70 14.89 -0.38 22.62
CA ALA A 70 15.11 1.03 22.26
C ALA A 70 15.66 1.16 20.84
N ASP A 71 16.61 0.30 20.46
CA ASP A 71 17.23 0.26 19.14
C ASP A 71 16.21 -0.21 18.08
N ALA A 72 15.38 -1.21 18.42
CA ALA A 72 14.31 -1.68 17.54
C ALA A 72 13.30 -0.58 17.23
N TYR A 73 12.87 0.19 18.24
CA TYR A 73 11.94 1.31 18.05
C TYR A 73 12.57 2.45 17.26
N GLU A 74 13.85 2.76 17.51
CA GLU A 74 14.57 3.77 16.75
C GLU A 74 14.71 3.37 15.27
N ALA A 75 15.09 2.13 15.00
CA ALA A 75 15.19 1.60 13.63
C ALA A 75 13.86 1.67 12.89
N ILE A 76 12.74 1.27 13.53
CA ILE A 76 11.41 1.32 12.92
C ILE A 76 10.97 2.77 12.69
N SER A 77 11.22 3.66 13.65
CA SER A 77 10.85 5.08 13.53
C SER A 77 11.62 5.78 12.40
N ASN A 78 12.88 5.43 12.19
CA ASN A 78 13.75 6.04 11.17
C ASN A 78 13.65 5.35 9.80
N TYR A 79 12.95 4.21 9.70
CA TYR A 79 12.81 3.50 8.44
C TYR A 79 11.95 4.28 7.45
N ILE A 80 12.55 4.68 6.35
CA ILE A 80 11.87 5.34 5.22
C ILE A 80 11.86 4.35 4.05
N PRO A 81 10.68 3.92 3.57
CA PRO A 81 10.59 3.04 2.40
C PRO A 81 11.16 3.72 1.15
N ASP A 82 11.98 2.99 0.40
CA ASP A 82 12.62 3.46 -0.85
C ASP A 82 12.46 2.46 -2.02
N ASN A 83 11.66 1.41 -1.80
CA ASN A 83 11.55 0.26 -2.69
C ASN A 83 10.17 0.14 -3.36
N ASN A 84 9.49 1.25 -3.60
CA ASN A 84 8.13 1.31 -4.17
C ASN A 84 7.06 0.54 -3.35
N ARG A 85 7.29 0.37 -2.04
CA ARG A 85 6.33 -0.25 -1.12
C ARG A 85 5.93 0.76 -0.07
N SER A 86 4.67 1.20 -0.11
CA SER A 86 4.13 2.17 0.86
C SER A 86 4.99 3.44 1.01
N GLN A 87 5.67 3.84 -0.06
CA GLN A 87 6.57 4.99 -0.07
C GLN A 87 5.78 6.28 -0.28
N ILE A 88 6.01 7.30 0.55
CA ILE A 88 5.43 8.63 0.37
C ILE A 88 6.43 9.53 -0.35
N VAL A 89 6.05 10.03 -1.53
CA VAL A 89 6.87 10.89 -2.37
C VAL A 89 6.15 12.22 -2.60
N LYS A 90 6.87 13.34 -2.48
CA LYS A 90 6.38 14.65 -2.95
C LYS A 90 6.79 14.85 -4.40
N LYS A 91 5.83 15.24 -5.24
CA LYS A 91 6.07 15.54 -6.65
C LYS A 91 5.25 16.77 -7.06
N GLY A 92 5.92 17.90 -7.20
CA GLY A 92 5.29 19.21 -7.33
C GLY A 92 4.35 19.47 -6.15
N SER A 93 3.13 19.89 -6.39
CA SER A 93 2.10 20.07 -5.36
C SER A 93 1.45 18.77 -4.88
N ASN A 94 1.80 17.61 -5.46
CA ASN A 94 1.16 16.35 -5.15
C ASN A 94 1.89 15.58 -4.02
N THR A 95 1.10 14.79 -3.29
CA THR A 95 1.62 13.77 -2.37
C THR A 95 1.28 12.41 -2.95
N VAL A 96 2.29 11.63 -3.32
CA VAL A 96 2.12 10.32 -3.94
C VAL A 96 2.41 9.22 -2.93
N LEU A 97 1.43 8.34 -2.73
CA LEU A 97 1.62 7.06 -2.05
C LEU A 97 1.97 6.02 -3.12
N LEU A 98 3.25 5.71 -3.22
CA LEU A 98 3.79 4.77 -4.20
C LEU A 98 3.86 3.37 -3.61
N ASP A 99 3.06 2.45 -4.13
CA ASP A 99 2.97 1.05 -3.72
C ASP A 99 3.00 0.12 -4.96
N ALA A 100 3.96 0.37 -5.86
CA ALA A 100 4.05 -0.24 -7.19
C ALA A 100 5.07 -1.39 -7.29
N TYR A 101 5.43 -2.02 -6.18
CA TYR A 101 6.32 -3.18 -6.18
C TYR A 101 5.62 -4.46 -6.65
N ASN A 102 4.40 -4.71 -6.16
CA ASN A 102 3.55 -5.83 -6.60
C ASN A 102 2.08 -5.54 -6.28
N ALA A 103 1.18 -6.27 -6.97
CA ALA A 103 -0.26 -6.18 -6.75
C ALA A 103 -0.91 -7.57 -6.78
N ASN A 104 -1.81 -7.78 -5.83
CA ASN A 104 -2.75 -8.89 -5.79
C ASN A 104 -4.06 -8.41 -5.15
N PRO A 105 -5.17 -9.17 -5.23
CA PRO A 105 -6.48 -8.71 -4.76
C PRO A 105 -6.48 -8.20 -3.31
N SER A 106 -5.85 -8.91 -2.39
CA SER A 106 -5.83 -8.53 -0.98
C SER A 106 -5.01 -7.27 -0.72
N SER A 107 -3.86 -7.11 -1.37
CA SER A 107 -3.01 -5.92 -1.22
C SER A 107 -3.62 -4.69 -1.89
N MET A 108 -4.33 -4.85 -3.02
CA MET A 108 -5.09 -3.77 -3.66
C MET A 108 -6.22 -3.29 -2.76
N ALA A 109 -7.02 -4.22 -2.22
CA ALA A 109 -8.11 -3.89 -1.30
C ALA A 109 -7.60 -3.17 -0.03
N ALA A 110 -6.50 -3.64 0.55
CA ALA A 110 -5.91 -3.03 1.74
C ALA A 110 -5.41 -1.59 1.47
N ALA A 111 -4.69 -1.38 0.35
CA ALA A 111 -4.18 -0.07 -0.03
C ALA A 111 -5.31 0.93 -0.33
N LEU A 112 -6.33 0.51 -1.09
CA LEU A 112 -7.49 1.34 -1.42
C LEU A 112 -8.30 1.71 -0.17
N LYS A 113 -8.55 0.74 0.72
CA LYS A 113 -9.24 0.99 1.99
C LYS A 113 -8.48 2.00 2.87
N ASN A 114 -7.16 1.87 2.94
CA ASN A 114 -6.33 2.81 3.68
C ASN A 114 -6.36 4.20 3.05
N PHE A 115 -6.18 4.29 1.73
CA PHE A 115 -6.17 5.55 1.02
C PHE A 115 -7.54 6.26 1.06
N HIS A 116 -8.63 5.50 0.99
CA HIS A 116 -9.98 6.05 1.13
C HIS A 116 -10.19 6.73 2.50
N LYS A 117 -9.67 6.16 3.59
CA LYS A 117 -9.80 6.70 4.96
C LYS A 117 -9.01 7.99 5.19
N MET A 118 -8.02 8.31 4.36
CA MET A 118 -7.22 9.52 4.55
C MET A 118 -8.13 10.75 4.45
N ASP A 119 -8.02 11.67 5.41
CA ASP A 119 -8.74 12.94 5.39
C ASP A 119 -7.95 13.96 4.55
N VAL A 120 -8.18 13.94 3.24
CA VAL A 120 -7.51 14.78 2.24
C VAL A 120 -8.48 15.22 1.15
N ALA A 121 -8.27 16.42 0.62
CA ALA A 121 -9.24 17.10 -0.24
C ALA A 121 -9.42 16.45 -1.61
N LYS A 122 -8.35 15.96 -2.24
CA LYS A 122 -8.39 15.43 -3.61
C LYS A 122 -7.66 14.11 -3.68
N LYS A 123 -8.39 13.05 -3.98
CA LYS A 123 -7.89 11.67 -4.06
C LYS A 123 -7.88 11.16 -5.50
N VAL A 124 -6.71 10.83 -6.00
CA VAL A 124 -6.52 10.22 -7.32
C VAL A 124 -5.95 8.82 -7.13
N VAL A 125 -6.43 7.85 -7.89
CA VAL A 125 -5.86 6.51 -7.92
C VAL A 125 -5.38 6.18 -9.32
N ILE A 126 -4.14 5.68 -9.43
CA ILE A 126 -3.53 5.15 -10.67
C ILE A 126 -3.25 3.68 -10.39
N LEU A 127 -4.07 2.81 -10.95
CA LEU A 127 -4.07 1.38 -10.64
C LEU A 127 -3.72 0.56 -11.87
N GLY A 128 -2.80 -0.37 -11.70
CA GLY A 128 -2.36 -1.27 -12.74
C GLY A 128 -2.80 -2.71 -12.52
N ASP A 129 -2.64 -3.54 -13.56
CA ASP A 129 -2.99 -4.95 -13.53
C ASP A 129 -2.42 -5.68 -12.32
N MET A 130 -3.19 -6.64 -11.84
CA MET A 130 -2.75 -7.69 -10.96
C MET A 130 -2.34 -8.90 -11.81
N LEU A 131 -1.03 -9.03 -12.05
CA LEU A 131 -0.48 -10.15 -12.81
C LEU A 131 -0.49 -11.45 -11.99
N GLU A 132 -0.26 -12.57 -12.65
CA GLU A 132 -0.15 -13.92 -12.03
C GLU A 132 -1.48 -14.48 -11.49
N LEU A 133 -2.63 -13.93 -11.88
CA LEU A 133 -3.95 -14.43 -11.49
C LEU A 133 -4.48 -15.57 -12.39
N GLY A 134 -3.86 -15.81 -13.55
CA GLY A 134 -4.28 -16.86 -14.50
C GLY A 134 -5.76 -16.69 -14.89
N SER A 135 -6.55 -17.77 -14.76
CA SER A 135 -7.97 -17.79 -15.12
C SER A 135 -8.85 -16.88 -14.22
N GLU A 136 -8.36 -16.45 -13.06
CA GLU A 136 -9.10 -15.60 -12.14
C GLU A 136 -8.96 -14.10 -12.46
N SER A 137 -8.15 -13.73 -13.49
CA SER A 137 -7.83 -12.33 -13.79
C SER A 137 -9.09 -11.51 -14.04
N GLU A 138 -10.01 -11.96 -14.88
CA GLU A 138 -11.25 -11.25 -15.20
C GLU A 138 -12.11 -11.02 -13.97
N SER A 139 -12.36 -12.07 -13.19
CA SER A 139 -13.22 -11.99 -12.00
C SER A 139 -12.63 -11.11 -10.91
N GLU A 140 -11.31 -11.17 -10.70
CA GLU A 140 -10.63 -10.39 -9.67
C GLU A 140 -10.53 -8.90 -10.04
N HIS A 141 -10.28 -8.57 -11.32
CA HIS A 141 -10.30 -7.18 -11.78
C HIS A 141 -11.72 -6.60 -11.77
N LEU A 142 -12.75 -7.38 -12.10
CA LEU A 142 -14.13 -6.94 -11.95
C LEU A 142 -14.50 -6.69 -10.49
N ALA A 143 -14.12 -7.59 -9.58
CA ALA A 143 -14.31 -7.42 -8.14
C ALA A 143 -13.59 -6.17 -7.60
N LEU A 144 -12.37 -5.91 -8.08
CA LEU A 144 -11.64 -4.67 -7.79
C LEU A 144 -12.41 -3.43 -8.27
N GLY A 145 -13.00 -3.49 -9.47
CA GLY A 145 -13.84 -2.41 -9.99
C GLY A 145 -15.02 -2.09 -9.07
N HIS A 146 -15.73 -3.11 -8.60
CA HIS A 146 -16.82 -2.94 -7.63
C HIS A 146 -16.35 -2.37 -6.28
N LEU A 147 -15.19 -2.79 -5.82
CA LEU A 147 -14.59 -2.25 -4.59
C LEU A 147 -14.29 -0.75 -4.74
N ILE A 148 -13.68 -0.34 -5.86
CA ILE A 148 -13.35 1.07 -6.15
C ILE A 148 -14.64 1.90 -6.25
N ALA A 149 -15.69 1.39 -6.90
CA ALA A 149 -16.98 2.06 -7.02
C ALA A 149 -17.63 2.34 -5.66
N GLY A 150 -17.34 1.53 -4.63
CA GLY A 150 -17.79 1.77 -3.25
C GLY A 150 -17.01 2.88 -2.52
N TYR A 151 -15.94 3.39 -3.10
CA TYR A 151 -15.13 4.46 -2.55
C TYR A 151 -15.32 5.75 -3.37
N HIS A 152 -15.16 6.91 -2.70
CA HIS A 152 -15.20 8.20 -3.37
C HIS A 152 -13.77 8.66 -3.66
N PHE A 153 -13.32 8.42 -4.90
CA PHE A 153 -12.09 8.99 -5.44
C PHE A 153 -12.44 10.03 -6.52
N ASP A 154 -11.74 11.16 -6.53
CA ASP A 154 -12.00 12.26 -7.48
C ASP A 154 -11.61 11.87 -8.91
N THR A 155 -10.59 11.02 -9.05
CA THR A 155 -10.15 10.52 -10.34
C THR A 155 -9.66 9.08 -10.20
N VAL A 156 -10.13 8.22 -11.10
CA VAL A 156 -9.71 6.82 -11.22
C VAL A 156 -9.06 6.62 -12.58
N ILE A 157 -7.80 6.19 -12.58
CA ILE A 157 -7.01 5.91 -13.78
C ILE A 157 -6.60 4.44 -13.70
N LEU A 158 -6.99 3.67 -14.70
CA LEU A 158 -6.74 2.23 -14.82
C LEU A 158 -5.73 1.99 -15.94
N CYS A 159 -4.62 1.32 -15.64
CA CYS A 159 -3.53 1.07 -16.59
C CYS A 159 -3.24 -0.41 -16.71
N GLY A 160 -3.29 -0.93 -17.94
CA GLY A 160 -2.95 -2.32 -18.23
C GLY A 160 -4.02 -3.04 -19.04
N GLN A 161 -3.69 -4.25 -19.49
CA GLN A 161 -4.57 -5.00 -20.41
C GLN A 161 -5.79 -5.60 -19.68
N ASP A 162 -5.62 -5.99 -18.42
CA ASP A 162 -6.63 -6.68 -17.64
C ASP A 162 -7.51 -5.69 -16.83
N MET A 163 -7.04 -4.46 -16.59
CA MET A 163 -7.85 -3.42 -15.96
C MET A 163 -9.13 -3.07 -16.75
N LYS A 164 -9.23 -3.44 -18.04
CA LYS A 164 -10.48 -3.33 -18.81
C LYS A 164 -11.65 -4.06 -18.16
N TYR A 165 -11.38 -5.15 -17.42
CA TYR A 165 -12.43 -5.92 -16.75
C TYR A 165 -13.05 -5.18 -15.54
N ALA A 166 -12.40 -4.15 -15.02
CA ALA A 166 -12.96 -3.29 -13.97
C ALA A 166 -13.95 -2.23 -14.51
N LEU A 167 -13.90 -1.91 -15.83
CA LEU A 167 -14.69 -0.83 -16.43
C LEU A 167 -16.21 -0.96 -16.27
N PRO A 168 -16.83 -2.16 -16.32
CA PRO A 168 -18.27 -2.27 -16.13
C PRO A 168 -18.76 -1.68 -14.80
N ALA A 169 -17.92 -1.70 -13.76
CA ALA A 169 -18.23 -1.10 -12.46
C ALA A 169 -17.79 0.38 -12.35
N LEU A 170 -16.99 0.89 -13.29
CA LEU A 170 -16.33 2.20 -13.22
C LEU A 170 -16.49 2.99 -14.53
N PRO A 171 -17.72 3.39 -14.91
CA PRO A 171 -17.98 4.01 -16.22
C PRO A 171 -17.31 5.38 -16.41
N LEU A 172 -16.85 6.02 -15.33
CA LEU A 172 -16.17 7.32 -15.36
C LEU A 172 -14.64 7.21 -15.20
N ALA A 173 -14.08 5.99 -15.12
CA ALA A 173 -12.64 5.81 -15.02
C ALA A 173 -11.95 6.06 -16.37
N TYR A 174 -10.75 6.63 -16.30
CA TYR A 174 -9.86 6.69 -17.46
C TYR A 174 -9.18 5.35 -17.61
N TYR A 175 -9.39 4.68 -18.75
CA TYR A 175 -8.74 3.42 -19.08
C TYR A 175 -7.61 3.64 -20.09
N ILE A 176 -6.44 3.17 -19.77
CA ILE A 176 -5.22 3.34 -20.54
C ILE A 176 -4.51 1.98 -20.63
N PRO A 177 -4.34 1.41 -21.84
CA PRO A 177 -3.96 -0.01 -21.99
C PRO A 177 -2.49 -0.30 -21.66
N ASP A 178 -1.62 0.71 -21.59
CA ASP A 178 -0.20 0.55 -21.34
C ASP A 178 0.44 1.78 -20.68
N LYS A 179 1.63 1.61 -20.10
CA LYS A 179 2.29 2.67 -19.36
C LYS A 179 2.79 3.83 -20.23
N PHE A 180 3.13 3.59 -21.50
CA PHE A 180 3.61 4.67 -22.37
C PHE A 180 2.47 5.61 -22.72
N SER A 181 1.30 5.05 -23.00
CA SER A 181 0.06 5.81 -23.16
C SER A 181 -0.30 6.54 -21.86
N LEU A 182 -0.08 5.93 -20.70
CA LEU A 182 -0.28 6.56 -19.40
C LEU A 182 0.66 7.76 -19.20
N HIS A 183 1.93 7.64 -19.58
CA HIS A 183 2.89 8.74 -19.49
C HIS A 183 2.42 9.92 -20.34
N ASN A 184 2.02 9.69 -21.59
CA ASN A 184 1.51 10.74 -22.46
C ASN A 184 0.24 11.37 -21.87
N TRP A 185 -0.68 10.54 -21.36
CA TRP A 185 -1.91 11.05 -20.74
C TRP A 185 -1.63 11.95 -19.54
N ILE A 186 -0.68 11.60 -18.66
CA ILE A 186 -0.29 12.41 -17.50
C ILE A 186 0.35 13.74 -17.93
N MET A 187 1.16 13.74 -19.00
CA MET A 187 1.74 14.98 -19.54
C MET A 187 0.67 15.92 -20.10
N ASP A 188 -0.34 15.36 -20.78
CA ASP A 188 -1.44 16.14 -21.36
C ASP A 188 -2.48 16.55 -20.30
N ASN A 189 -2.56 15.83 -19.17
CA ASN A 189 -3.51 16.07 -18.09
C ASN A 189 -2.77 16.16 -16.72
N PRO A 190 -2.05 17.25 -16.46
CA PRO A 190 -1.26 17.40 -15.25
C PRO A 190 -2.11 17.29 -13.99
N LEU A 191 -1.70 16.43 -13.06
CA LEU A 191 -2.30 16.30 -11.75
C LEU A 191 -1.66 17.32 -10.80
N THR A 192 -2.48 18.10 -10.10
CA THR A 192 -2.04 19.11 -9.15
C THR A 192 -2.85 19.06 -7.87
N ASP A 193 -2.22 19.44 -6.76
CA ASP A 193 -2.82 19.57 -5.43
C ASP A 193 -3.58 18.29 -5.00
N ALA A 194 -3.06 17.14 -5.36
CA ALA A 194 -3.71 15.86 -5.15
C ALA A 194 -2.89 14.92 -4.25
N HIS A 195 -3.62 14.07 -3.53
CA HIS A 195 -3.06 12.84 -2.97
C HIS A 195 -3.29 11.72 -3.99
N ILE A 196 -2.24 11.01 -4.34
CA ILE A 196 -2.26 10.05 -5.45
C ILE A 196 -1.79 8.70 -4.93
N LEU A 197 -2.61 7.67 -5.05
CA LEU A 197 -2.18 6.28 -4.85
C LEU A 197 -1.76 5.69 -6.20
N ILE A 198 -0.52 5.23 -6.30
CA ILE A 198 -0.03 4.48 -7.47
C ILE A 198 0.22 3.04 -7.05
N LYS A 199 -0.53 2.08 -7.63
CA LYS A 199 -0.38 0.67 -7.30
C LYS A 199 -0.62 -0.22 -8.52
N GLY A 200 0.23 -1.24 -8.68
CA GLY A 200 0.13 -2.23 -9.75
C GLY A 200 1.22 -3.29 -9.61
N SER A 201 1.13 -4.35 -10.42
CA SER A 201 2.16 -5.37 -10.47
C SER A 201 3.48 -4.84 -11.02
N ARG A 202 4.59 -5.42 -10.58
CA ARG A 202 5.96 -5.01 -10.92
C ARG A 202 6.21 -4.90 -12.43
N GLY A 203 5.59 -5.79 -13.20
CA GLY A 203 5.75 -5.82 -14.66
C GLY A 203 5.28 -4.55 -15.39
N LEU A 204 4.39 -3.75 -14.79
CA LEU A 204 3.95 -2.49 -15.37
C LEU A 204 4.92 -1.34 -15.08
N ALA A 205 5.75 -1.44 -14.05
CA ALA A 205 6.69 -0.40 -13.64
C ALA A 205 6.03 0.99 -13.51
N LEU A 206 4.89 1.07 -12.81
CA LEU A 206 4.09 2.30 -12.68
C LEU A 206 4.81 3.41 -11.91
N GLU A 207 5.85 3.11 -11.14
CA GLU A 207 6.70 4.11 -10.50
C GLU A 207 7.31 5.10 -11.50
N THR A 208 7.45 4.69 -12.76
CA THR A 208 7.98 5.54 -13.82
C THR A 208 7.06 6.73 -14.17
N VAL A 209 5.79 6.68 -13.75
CA VAL A 209 4.86 7.84 -13.88
C VAL A 209 5.40 9.07 -13.16
N LEU A 210 6.14 8.90 -12.07
CA LEU A 210 6.74 10.01 -11.33
C LEU A 210 7.71 10.84 -12.20
N THR A 211 8.32 10.25 -13.22
CA THR A 211 9.28 10.95 -14.08
C THR A 211 8.63 11.95 -15.03
N VAL A 212 7.34 11.77 -15.32
CA VAL A 212 6.57 12.61 -16.25
C VAL A 212 5.56 13.52 -15.55
N MET A 213 5.39 13.38 -14.25
CA MET A 213 4.60 14.31 -13.45
C MET A 213 5.34 15.65 -13.33
N ALA A 214 4.59 16.76 -13.38
CA ALA A 214 5.12 18.11 -13.19
C ALA A 214 5.84 18.26 -11.83
N GLU A 215 6.88 19.07 -11.81
CA GLU A 215 7.62 19.42 -10.61
C GLU A 215 6.88 20.43 -9.74
#